data_ed10c2fd5f68e44ecdb33f310bf8aa90
#
_entry.id   ed10c2fd5f68e44ecdb33f310bf8aa90
#
_cell.length_a   1.000
_cell.length_b   1.000
_cell.length_c   1.000
_cell.angle_alpha   90.00
_cell.angle_beta   90.00
_cell.angle_gamma   90.00
#
_symmetry.space_group_name_H-M   'P 1'
#
loop_
_entity.id
_entity.type
_entity.pdbx_description
1 polymer ?
#
loop_
_entity_poly.entity_id
_entity_poly.type
_entity_poly.pdbx_seq_one_letter_code
_entity_poly.pdbx_strand_id
1 'polypeptide(L)'
;AFYNGNQEVFRFIDVFYIMNVEKGSPWRNHLIHQYKDAITKAGFSGIHMDTYGFPKRAYSHLQEQPRLVRLDQEFCGLIDETRKGLEEAADDPCLVFNNVGNWPVGETAKSTVDAVYIEVWSPYDRYCHIKQLIQEAKYFSGNKKPVILAAYLAPFRTESDALAANAAYILTAAIVSNGGYHLLLGENNAVLTQGYYGDYSIMPDETAVVMRKYYDFMIRYLNIFYDQTLQDVSMTHIGWDNYEYQCGFQNWSVNAEAGKVWITIRENEKLKCLYLINLCGCGEDNWNKGKAEPIIQKDLTFTVNVDGDIQGIYCASPDRDSCKSESLEYSYIQNEKGKFVTFTVAELFVWTVVYLKL
;
A
#
# COMPACT_ATOMS: atom_id res chain seq x y z
N ALA A 1 -10.66 -29.38 12.59
CA ALA A 1 -9.38 -28.67 12.72
C ALA A 1 -8.32 -29.26 11.78
N PHE A 2 -7.25 -28.54 11.57
CA PHE A 2 -6.01 -29.06 11.00
C PHE A 2 -5.12 -29.65 12.10
N TYR A 3 -4.14 -30.45 11.70
CA TYR A 3 -3.22 -31.17 12.59
C TYR A 3 -1.76 -30.88 12.22
N ASN A 4 -0.87 -30.92 13.23
CA ASN A 4 0.56 -30.75 13.04
C ASN A 4 1.25 -32.08 12.60
N GLY A 5 2.58 -32.08 12.48
CA GLY A 5 3.36 -33.28 12.12
C GLY A 5 3.27 -34.43 13.12
N ASN A 6 2.94 -34.15 14.38
CA ASN A 6 2.73 -35.15 15.43
C ASN A 6 1.28 -35.67 15.47
N GLN A 7 0.43 -35.25 14.54
CA GLN A 7 -1.01 -35.57 14.49
C GLN A 7 -1.80 -34.97 15.67
N GLU A 8 -1.31 -33.88 16.27
CA GLU A 8 -2.00 -33.10 17.29
C GLU A 8 -2.75 -31.94 16.59
N VAL A 9 -3.89 -31.53 17.18
CA VAL A 9 -4.65 -30.42 16.64
C VAL A 9 -3.83 -29.12 16.67
N PHE A 10 -3.75 -28.44 15.56
CA PHE A 10 -3.10 -27.13 15.48
C PHE A 10 -3.87 -26.10 16.31
N ARG A 11 -3.15 -25.42 17.19
CA ARG A 11 -3.68 -24.34 18.03
C ARG A 11 -2.89 -23.04 17.79
N PHE A 12 -3.56 -21.92 17.99
CA PHE A 12 -2.99 -20.60 18.04
C PHE A 12 -3.22 -20.00 19.43
N ILE A 13 -2.16 -19.52 20.08
CA ILE A 13 -2.17 -18.99 21.46
C ILE A 13 -2.98 -19.87 22.45
N ASP A 14 -2.89 -21.19 22.30
CA ASP A 14 -3.50 -22.24 23.13
C ASP A 14 -5.04 -22.26 23.22
N VAL A 15 -5.74 -21.25 22.72
CA VAL A 15 -7.21 -21.13 22.81
C VAL A 15 -7.92 -21.25 21.46
N PHE A 16 -7.29 -20.96 20.35
CA PHE A 16 -7.91 -21.03 19.03
C PHE A 16 -7.44 -22.26 18.26
N TYR A 17 -8.39 -22.97 17.65
CA TYR A 17 -8.08 -24.08 16.76
C TYR A 17 -7.93 -23.59 15.32
N ILE A 18 -6.89 -24.01 14.64
CA ILE A 18 -6.76 -23.77 13.19
C ILE A 18 -7.73 -24.73 12.49
N MET A 19 -8.82 -24.17 11.99
CA MET A 19 -9.89 -24.95 11.41
C MET A 19 -9.55 -25.41 9.98
N ASN A 20 -10.00 -26.61 9.64
CA ASN A 20 -9.76 -27.20 8.33
C ASN A 20 -10.64 -26.53 7.27
N VAL A 21 -10.01 -25.78 6.36
CA VAL A 21 -10.66 -25.07 5.24
C VAL A 21 -10.53 -25.83 3.91
N GLU A 22 -10.07 -27.08 3.94
CA GLU A 22 -10.00 -27.93 2.75
C GLU A 22 -11.39 -28.08 2.10
N LYS A 23 -11.39 -28.18 0.76
CA LYS A 23 -12.63 -28.36 0.00
C LYS A 23 -13.43 -29.57 0.49
N GLY A 24 -14.70 -29.35 0.77
CA GLY A 24 -15.62 -30.37 1.30
C GLY A 24 -15.56 -30.56 2.82
N SER A 25 -14.73 -29.81 3.54
CA SER A 25 -14.73 -29.86 5.01
C SER A 25 -16.04 -29.28 5.57
N PRO A 26 -16.60 -29.85 6.65
CA PRO A 26 -17.78 -29.30 7.29
C PRO A 26 -17.59 -27.86 7.76
N TRP A 27 -16.38 -27.51 8.21
CA TRP A 27 -16.07 -26.14 8.64
C TRP A 27 -16.11 -25.14 7.49
N ARG A 28 -15.53 -25.44 6.33
CA ARG A 28 -15.58 -24.56 5.16
C ARG A 28 -17.03 -24.27 4.75
N ASN A 29 -17.88 -25.28 4.68
CA ASN A 29 -19.30 -25.11 4.38
C ASN A 29 -20.01 -24.25 5.43
N HIS A 30 -19.73 -24.50 6.71
CA HIS A 30 -20.28 -23.71 7.82
C HIS A 30 -19.83 -22.24 7.73
N LEU A 31 -18.54 -21.99 7.49
CA LEU A 31 -17.97 -20.65 7.40
C LEU A 31 -18.63 -19.83 6.27
N ILE A 32 -18.76 -20.41 5.07
CA ILE A 32 -19.42 -19.76 3.93
C ILE A 32 -20.89 -19.46 4.26
N HIS A 33 -21.58 -20.37 4.94
CA HIS A 33 -22.96 -20.14 5.39
C HIS A 33 -23.03 -18.96 6.37
N GLN A 34 -22.10 -18.86 7.34
CA GLN A 34 -22.06 -17.74 8.29
C GLN A 34 -21.77 -16.40 7.60
N TYR A 35 -20.93 -16.39 6.55
CA TYR A 35 -20.68 -15.19 5.75
C TYR A 35 -21.96 -14.73 5.02
N LYS A 36 -22.74 -15.67 4.47
CA LYS A 36 -24.06 -15.35 3.88
C LYS A 36 -25.01 -14.78 4.92
N ASP A 37 -25.06 -15.37 6.12
CA ASP A 37 -25.88 -14.89 7.22
C ASP A 37 -25.47 -13.47 7.68
N ALA A 38 -24.18 -13.16 7.71
CA ALA A 38 -23.68 -11.82 8.02
C ALA A 38 -24.22 -10.77 7.03
N ILE A 39 -24.27 -11.08 5.74
CA ILE A 39 -24.84 -10.19 4.73
C ILE A 39 -26.36 -10.11 4.86
N THR A 40 -27.05 -11.25 4.85
CA THR A 40 -28.53 -11.28 4.79
C THR A 40 -29.23 -10.89 6.09
N LYS A 41 -28.65 -11.23 7.25
CA LYS A 41 -29.26 -10.99 8.57
C LYS A 41 -28.71 -9.78 9.28
N ALA A 42 -27.41 -9.48 9.13
CA ALA A 42 -26.77 -8.34 9.80
C ALA A 42 -26.59 -7.12 8.89
N GLY A 43 -26.82 -7.24 7.58
CA GLY A 43 -26.80 -6.14 6.63
C GLY A 43 -25.40 -5.65 6.25
N PHE A 44 -24.36 -6.48 6.37
CA PHE A 44 -23.02 -6.13 5.89
C PHE A 44 -22.98 -6.10 4.37
N SER A 45 -22.16 -5.20 3.81
CA SER A 45 -21.96 -5.09 2.35
C SER A 45 -20.89 -6.03 1.81
N GLY A 46 -20.18 -6.77 2.67
CA GLY A 46 -19.13 -7.67 2.26
C GLY A 46 -18.43 -8.35 3.43
N ILE A 47 -17.41 -9.13 3.11
CA ILE A 47 -16.65 -9.93 4.08
C ILE A 47 -15.16 -9.62 3.97
N HIS A 48 -14.53 -9.38 5.12
CA HIS A 48 -13.09 -9.42 5.29
C HIS A 48 -12.71 -10.77 5.90
N MET A 49 -12.05 -11.62 5.11
CA MET A 49 -11.59 -12.94 5.55
C MET A 49 -10.23 -12.78 6.24
N ASP A 50 -10.20 -12.93 7.55
CA ASP A 50 -8.96 -12.85 8.33
C ASP A 50 -8.24 -14.19 8.47
N THR A 51 -6.90 -14.15 8.60
CA THR A 51 -6.05 -15.32 8.84
C THR A 51 -4.89 -14.98 9.79
N TYR A 52 -4.22 -16.01 10.29
CA TYR A 52 -3.03 -15.84 11.14
C TYR A 52 -1.71 -15.86 10.36
N GLY A 53 -1.74 -16.06 9.04
CA GLY A 53 -0.53 -16.20 8.23
C GLY A 53 0.25 -17.50 8.47
N PHE A 54 -0.23 -18.43 9.26
CA PHE A 54 0.32 -19.76 9.50
C PHE A 54 -0.78 -20.77 9.89
N PRO A 55 -0.51 -22.10 9.86
CA PRO A 55 0.66 -22.74 9.25
C PRO A 55 0.61 -22.63 7.71
N LYS A 56 1.77 -22.80 7.04
CA LYS A 56 1.80 -22.85 5.57
C LYS A 56 1.32 -24.19 5.03
N ARG A 57 1.46 -25.22 5.83
CA ARG A 57 1.03 -26.61 5.57
C ARG A 57 0.50 -27.22 6.85
N ALA A 58 -0.50 -28.11 6.71
CA ALA A 58 -1.08 -28.82 7.84
C ALA A 58 -1.63 -30.17 7.39
N TYR A 59 -1.78 -31.13 8.29
CA TYR A 59 -2.43 -32.38 7.99
C TYR A 59 -3.95 -32.24 8.12
N SER A 60 -4.66 -32.75 7.13
CA SER A 60 -6.11 -32.92 7.13
C SER A 60 -6.48 -34.37 7.40
N HIS A 61 -7.46 -34.58 8.26
CA HIS A 61 -8.09 -35.87 8.52
C HIS A 61 -9.49 -35.95 7.90
N LEU A 62 -9.72 -35.23 6.81
CA LEU A 62 -10.99 -35.26 6.11
C LEU A 62 -11.23 -36.62 5.39
N GLN A 63 -10.15 -37.30 5.04
CA GLN A 63 -10.13 -38.64 4.47
C GLN A 63 -9.64 -39.66 5.49
N GLU A 64 -9.80 -40.95 5.21
CA GLU A 64 -9.35 -42.04 6.09
C GLU A 64 -7.84 -41.97 6.41
N GLN A 65 -7.03 -41.58 5.43
CA GLN A 65 -5.60 -41.37 5.60
C GLN A 65 -5.29 -39.89 5.76
N PRO A 66 -4.50 -39.49 6.79
CA PRO A 66 -4.06 -38.12 6.93
C PRO A 66 -3.31 -37.62 5.70
N ARG A 67 -3.68 -36.44 5.17
CA ARG A 67 -3.08 -35.83 3.99
C ARG A 67 -2.45 -34.49 4.35
N LEU A 68 -1.22 -34.25 3.88
CA LEU A 68 -0.58 -32.94 3.99
C LEU A 68 -1.22 -31.99 2.97
N VAL A 69 -1.75 -30.88 3.47
CA VAL A 69 -2.46 -29.85 2.69
C VAL A 69 -1.62 -28.58 2.64
N ARG A 70 -1.63 -27.89 1.51
CA ARG A 70 -1.04 -26.56 1.32
C ARG A 70 -2.13 -25.51 1.47
N LEU A 71 -2.02 -24.66 2.49
CA LEU A 71 -3.06 -23.69 2.80
C LEU A 71 -3.16 -22.56 1.78
N ASP A 72 -2.05 -22.16 1.14
CA ASP A 72 -2.05 -21.19 0.05
C ASP A 72 -3.01 -21.60 -1.10
N GLN A 73 -3.08 -22.87 -1.41
CA GLN A 73 -3.98 -23.41 -2.45
C GLN A 73 -5.42 -23.51 -1.95
N GLU A 74 -5.63 -23.96 -0.71
CA GLU A 74 -6.97 -24.08 -0.15
C GLU A 74 -7.64 -22.71 0.07
N PHE A 75 -6.88 -21.68 0.41
CA PHE A 75 -7.41 -20.32 0.55
C PHE A 75 -7.97 -19.77 -0.77
N CYS A 76 -7.33 -20.03 -1.90
CA CYS A 76 -7.87 -19.62 -3.21
C CYS A 76 -9.24 -20.24 -3.47
N GLY A 77 -9.35 -21.55 -3.27
CA GLY A 77 -10.62 -22.24 -3.42
C GLY A 77 -11.69 -21.77 -2.43
N LEU A 78 -11.31 -21.47 -1.17
CA LEU A 78 -12.21 -20.91 -0.17
C LEU A 78 -12.71 -19.52 -0.58
N ILE A 79 -11.84 -18.64 -1.07
CA ILE A 79 -12.19 -17.30 -1.54
C ILE A 79 -13.20 -17.41 -2.70
N ASP A 80 -12.93 -18.24 -3.69
CA ASP A 80 -13.78 -18.37 -4.88
C ASP A 80 -15.15 -19.01 -4.56
N GLU A 81 -15.21 -19.94 -3.63
CA GLU A 81 -16.48 -20.51 -3.16
C GLU A 81 -17.24 -19.50 -2.26
N THR A 82 -16.52 -18.71 -1.45
CA THR A 82 -17.12 -17.62 -0.68
C THR A 82 -17.74 -16.59 -1.62
N ARG A 83 -17.02 -16.12 -2.66
CA ARG A 83 -17.56 -15.20 -3.66
C ARG A 83 -18.89 -15.69 -4.22
N LYS A 84 -18.96 -16.94 -4.67
CA LYS A 84 -20.20 -17.54 -5.19
C LYS A 84 -21.32 -17.52 -4.17
N GLY A 85 -21.01 -17.88 -2.92
CA GLY A 85 -21.99 -17.85 -1.84
C GLY A 85 -22.52 -16.46 -1.54
N LEU A 86 -21.68 -15.45 -1.59
CA LEU A 86 -22.07 -14.05 -1.34
C LEU A 86 -22.92 -13.47 -2.48
N GLU A 87 -22.60 -13.78 -3.75
CA GLU A 87 -23.39 -13.39 -4.93
C GLU A 87 -24.80 -13.99 -4.96
N GLU A 88 -25.04 -15.09 -4.24
CA GLU A 88 -26.39 -15.62 -3.99
C GLU A 88 -27.16 -14.83 -2.93
N ALA A 89 -26.46 -14.07 -2.09
CA ALA A 89 -27.02 -13.39 -0.92
C ALA A 89 -27.23 -11.88 -1.13
N ALA A 90 -26.47 -11.24 -2.01
CA ALA A 90 -26.54 -9.81 -2.30
C ALA A 90 -26.03 -9.47 -3.68
N ASP A 91 -26.45 -8.32 -4.21
CA ASP A 91 -25.88 -7.73 -5.42
C ASP A 91 -24.55 -7.08 -5.10
N ASP A 92 -23.49 -7.42 -5.86
CA ASP A 92 -22.15 -6.84 -5.78
C ASP A 92 -21.52 -6.84 -4.37
N PRO A 93 -21.45 -8.00 -3.67
CA PRO A 93 -20.89 -8.07 -2.33
C PRO A 93 -19.36 -7.92 -2.36
N CYS A 94 -18.79 -7.09 -1.47
CA CYS A 94 -17.36 -6.93 -1.34
C CYS A 94 -16.68 -8.12 -0.67
N LEU A 95 -15.50 -8.49 -1.14
CA LEU A 95 -14.69 -9.57 -0.56
C LEU A 95 -13.21 -9.21 -0.55
N VAL A 96 -12.60 -9.20 0.63
CA VAL A 96 -11.15 -9.11 0.78
C VAL A 96 -10.62 -10.25 1.65
N PHE A 97 -9.35 -10.58 1.47
CA PHE A 97 -8.65 -11.62 2.22
C PHE A 97 -7.37 -11.05 2.81
N ASN A 98 -7.13 -11.26 4.11
CA ASN A 98 -5.94 -10.77 4.79
C ASN A 98 -4.72 -11.65 4.48
N ASN A 99 -3.75 -11.07 3.76
CA ASN A 99 -2.44 -11.67 3.53
C ASN A 99 -1.49 -11.22 4.64
N VAL A 100 -1.49 -11.93 5.78
CA VAL A 100 -0.65 -11.61 6.93
C VAL A 100 0.83 -11.78 6.59
N GLY A 101 1.62 -10.71 6.74
CA GLY A 101 3.03 -10.73 6.37
C GLY A 101 3.25 -11.06 4.89
N ASN A 102 2.37 -10.58 4.01
CA ASN A 102 2.41 -10.80 2.55
C ASN A 102 2.15 -12.24 2.10
N TRP A 103 1.77 -13.14 3.00
CA TRP A 103 1.50 -14.52 2.61
C TRP A 103 -0.01 -14.84 2.70
N PRO A 104 -0.59 -15.52 1.72
CA PRO A 104 -0.03 -16.05 0.47
C PRO A 104 -0.39 -15.21 -0.78
N VAL A 105 0.00 -13.94 -0.83
CA VAL A 105 -0.40 -12.97 -1.86
C VAL A 105 -0.19 -13.47 -3.29
N GLY A 106 0.87 -14.23 -3.55
CA GLY A 106 1.17 -14.78 -4.88
C GLY A 106 0.06 -15.65 -5.46
N GLU A 107 -0.76 -16.25 -4.60
CA GLU A 107 -1.91 -17.06 -5.00
C GLU A 107 -3.23 -16.31 -4.82
N THR A 108 -3.50 -15.72 -3.66
CA THR A 108 -4.79 -15.09 -3.35
C THR A 108 -5.07 -13.84 -4.19
N ALA A 109 -4.04 -13.11 -4.62
CA ALA A 109 -4.22 -11.97 -5.53
C ALA A 109 -4.85 -12.35 -6.88
N LYS A 110 -4.76 -13.62 -7.29
CA LYS A 110 -5.37 -14.17 -8.51
C LYS A 110 -6.84 -14.59 -8.32
N SER A 111 -7.27 -14.81 -7.08
CA SER A 111 -8.61 -15.24 -6.72
C SER A 111 -9.65 -14.11 -6.89
N THR A 112 -10.91 -14.37 -6.56
CA THR A 112 -12.03 -13.45 -6.75
C THR A 112 -12.16 -12.35 -5.67
N VAL A 113 -11.07 -11.98 -5.00
CA VAL A 113 -11.04 -10.82 -4.10
C VAL A 113 -11.13 -9.50 -4.87
N ASP A 114 -11.77 -8.48 -4.30
CA ASP A 114 -11.91 -7.15 -4.92
C ASP A 114 -10.67 -6.29 -4.75
N ALA A 115 -9.94 -6.51 -3.66
CA ALA A 115 -8.67 -5.84 -3.39
C ALA A 115 -7.65 -6.83 -2.82
N VAL A 116 -6.38 -6.56 -3.03
CA VAL A 116 -5.29 -7.28 -2.36
C VAL A 116 -5.00 -6.57 -1.04
N TYR A 117 -5.42 -7.17 0.06
CA TYR A 117 -5.19 -6.64 1.40
C TYR A 117 -3.98 -7.32 2.03
N ILE A 118 -3.05 -6.54 2.58
CA ILE A 118 -1.82 -7.03 3.21
C ILE A 118 -1.69 -6.40 4.59
N GLU A 119 -1.61 -7.23 5.60
CA GLU A 119 -1.23 -6.83 6.94
C GLU A 119 0.29 -6.87 7.07
N VAL A 120 0.89 -5.69 7.27
CA VAL A 120 2.34 -5.52 7.15
C VAL A 120 3.04 -5.83 8.48
N TRP A 121 3.87 -6.87 8.47
CA TRP A 121 4.66 -7.33 9.61
C TRP A 121 6.14 -7.47 9.26
N SER A 122 6.99 -7.53 10.28
CA SER A 122 8.40 -7.88 10.08
C SER A 122 8.51 -9.18 9.23
N PRO A 123 9.45 -9.24 8.29
CA PRO A 123 10.63 -8.38 8.09
C PRO A 123 10.42 -7.15 7.16
N TYR A 124 9.18 -6.78 6.86
CA TYR A 124 8.88 -5.65 5.97
C TYR A 124 8.93 -4.31 6.73
N ASP A 125 10.07 -3.98 7.35
CA ASP A 125 10.20 -2.88 8.29
C ASP A 125 10.65 -1.56 7.65
N ARG A 126 11.05 -1.55 6.36
CA ARG A 126 11.60 -0.38 5.68
C ARG A 126 10.62 0.22 4.65
N TYR A 127 10.78 1.49 4.33
CA TYR A 127 9.98 2.14 3.27
C TYR A 127 10.13 1.47 1.91
N CYS A 128 11.32 0.97 1.54
CA CYS A 128 11.48 0.21 0.30
C CYS A 128 10.67 -1.08 0.28
N HIS A 129 10.45 -1.73 1.43
CA HIS A 129 9.57 -2.90 1.53
C HIS A 129 8.11 -2.53 1.30
N ILE A 130 7.64 -1.34 1.71
CA ILE A 130 6.29 -0.85 1.41
C ILE A 130 6.08 -0.78 -0.12
N LYS A 131 7.04 -0.21 -0.84
CA LYS A 131 7.04 -0.20 -2.31
C LYS A 131 7.00 -1.62 -2.88
N GLN A 132 7.85 -2.51 -2.40
CA GLN A 132 7.94 -3.91 -2.84
C GLN A 132 6.59 -4.63 -2.67
N LEU A 133 5.96 -4.55 -1.49
CA LEU A 133 4.67 -5.20 -1.21
C LEU A 133 3.59 -4.76 -2.21
N ILE A 134 3.52 -3.46 -2.50
CA ILE A 134 2.55 -2.92 -3.46
C ILE A 134 2.85 -3.42 -4.88
N GLN A 135 4.12 -3.42 -5.30
CA GLN A 135 4.53 -3.89 -6.62
C GLN A 135 4.25 -5.39 -6.81
N GLU A 136 4.56 -6.22 -5.82
CA GLU A 136 4.28 -7.66 -5.84
C GLU A 136 2.77 -7.93 -5.93
N ALA A 137 1.96 -7.27 -5.12
CA ALA A 137 0.50 -7.40 -5.14
C ALA A 137 -0.09 -7.01 -6.50
N LYS A 138 0.37 -5.91 -7.10
CA LYS A 138 -0.01 -5.48 -8.45
C LYS A 138 0.41 -6.51 -9.50
N TYR A 139 1.64 -6.99 -9.43
CA TYR A 139 2.15 -8.01 -10.35
C TYR A 139 1.29 -9.27 -10.32
N PHE A 140 1.03 -9.84 -9.14
CA PHE A 140 0.27 -11.08 -9.00
C PHE A 140 -1.22 -10.93 -9.36
N SER A 141 -1.80 -9.75 -9.16
CA SER A 141 -3.17 -9.45 -9.60
C SER A 141 -3.29 -9.05 -11.08
N GLY A 142 -2.18 -9.03 -11.83
CA GLY A 142 -2.14 -8.53 -13.20
C GLY A 142 -2.44 -7.03 -13.29
N ASN A 143 -2.12 -6.27 -12.27
CA ASN A 143 -2.40 -4.83 -12.10
C ASN A 143 -3.90 -4.47 -12.19
N LYS A 144 -4.78 -5.41 -11.81
CA LYS A 144 -6.24 -5.24 -11.94
C LYS A 144 -6.94 -4.90 -10.62
N LYS A 145 -6.24 -5.03 -9.50
CA LYS A 145 -6.85 -4.86 -8.18
C LYS A 145 -6.16 -3.75 -7.39
N PRO A 146 -6.92 -2.97 -6.63
CA PRO A 146 -6.35 -2.06 -5.63
C PRO A 146 -5.59 -2.85 -4.57
N VAL A 147 -4.55 -2.22 -3.99
CA VAL A 147 -3.73 -2.80 -2.94
C VAL A 147 -3.94 -2.00 -1.67
N ILE A 148 -4.36 -2.65 -0.60
CA ILE A 148 -4.59 -2.05 0.71
C ILE A 148 -3.52 -2.56 1.67
N LEU A 149 -2.80 -1.64 2.30
CA LEU A 149 -1.84 -1.97 3.35
C LEU A 149 -2.38 -1.58 4.72
N ALA A 150 -2.56 -2.56 5.60
CA ALA A 150 -2.74 -2.37 7.02
C ALA A 150 -1.35 -2.29 7.67
N ALA A 151 -0.79 -1.10 7.64
CA ALA A 151 0.52 -0.79 8.21
C ALA A 151 0.31 -0.06 9.54
N TYR A 152 0.23 -0.84 10.63
CA TYR A 152 -0.06 -0.35 11.97
C TYR A 152 1.07 0.53 12.51
N LEU A 153 0.75 1.77 12.91
CA LEU A 153 1.73 2.74 13.37
C LEU A 153 1.88 2.72 14.91
N ALA A 154 2.78 1.88 15.39
CA ALA A 154 3.14 1.80 16.79
C ALA A 154 3.60 3.15 17.43
N PRO A 155 4.25 4.09 16.71
CA PRO A 155 4.63 5.39 17.26
C PRO A 155 3.51 6.15 17.98
N PHE A 156 2.26 6.06 17.54
CA PHE A 156 1.14 6.71 18.24
C PHE A 156 0.89 6.18 19.66
N ARG A 157 1.46 5.04 19.98
CA ARG A 157 1.37 4.42 21.31
C ARG A 157 2.68 4.53 22.10
N THR A 158 3.81 4.60 21.41
CA THR A 158 5.14 4.40 22.02
C THR A 158 6.02 5.64 22.01
N GLU A 159 5.66 6.68 21.24
CA GLU A 159 6.48 7.85 21.04
C GLU A 159 5.68 9.14 21.24
N SER A 160 6.28 10.30 21.06
CA SER A 160 5.57 11.58 21.15
C SER A 160 4.67 11.81 19.94
N ASP A 161 3.59 12.59 20.13
CA ASP A 161 2.61 12.92 19.09
C ASP A 161 3.26 13.51 17.83
N ALA A 162 4.26 14.38 17.99
CA ALA A 162 4.95 14.99 16.86
C ALA A 162 5.73 13.97 16.03
N LEU A 163 6.43 13.03 16.67
CA LEU A 163 7.15 11.96 15.98
C LEU A 163 6.20 10.98 15.29
N ALA A 164 5.09 10.65 15.96
CA ALA A 164 4.05 9.78 15.40
C ALA A 164 3.34 10.41 14.20
N ALA A 165 3.02 11.71 14.28
CA ALA A 165 2.41 12.47 13.20
C ALA A 165 3.28 12.46 11.94
N ASN A 166 4.56 12.80 12.06
CA ASN A 166 5.50 12.77 10.92
C ASN A 166 5.64 11.37 10.33
N ALA A 167 5.66 10.32 11.16
CA ALA A 167 5.66 8.94 10.69
C ALA A 167 4.40 8.62 9.86
N ALA A 168 3.21 9.09 10.30
CA ALA A 168 1.97 8.89 9.57
C ALA A 168 1.96 9.62 8.22
N TYR A 169 2.43 10.88 8.18
CA TYR A 169 2.51 11.66 6.94
C TYR A 169 3.43 10.99 5.92
N ILE A 170 4.64 10.63 6.32
CA ILE A 170 5.62 9.99 5.44
C ILE A 170 5.14 8.61 4.98
N LEU A 171 4.58 7.78 5.89
CA LEU A 171 4.09 6.44 5.51
C LEU A 171 2.90 6.52 4.55
N THR A 172 1.95 7.43 4.79
CA THR A 172 0.83 7.64 3.88
C THR A 172 1.33 8.10 2.50
N ALA A 173 2.25 9.06 2.47
CA ALA A 173 2.90 9.48 1.22
C ALA A 173 3.59 8.31 0.51
N ALA A 174 4.31 7.46 1.24
CA ALA A 174 5.00 6.28 0.70
C ALA A 174 4.04 5.27 0.07
N ILE A 175 2.96 4.95 0.77
CA ILE A 175 1.95 3.97 0.29
C ILE A 175 1.24 4.52 -0.95
N VAL A 176 0.74 5.75 -0.90
CA VAL A 176 -0.07 6.36 -1.96
C VAL A 176 0.75 6.65 -3.22
N SER A 177 1.98 7.15 -3.08
CA SER A 177 2.89 7.40 -4.22
C SER A 177 3.22 6.14 -5.01
N ASN A 178 3.19 4.98 -4.36
CA ASN A 178 3.37 3.68 -5.02
C ASN A 178 2.04 3.05 -5.48
N GLY A 179 0.90 3.75 -5.29
CA GLY A 179 -0.41 3.33 -5.74
C GLY A 179 -1.07 2.28 -4.85
N GLY A 180 -0.76 2.30 -3.56
CA GLY A 180 -1.46 1.56 -2.51
C GLY A 180 -2.42 2.46 -1.71
N TYR A 181 -3.32 1.85 -0.98
CA TYR A 181 -4.22 2.51 -0.03
C TYR A 181 -3.73 2.22 1.39
N HIS A 182 -3.63 3.26 2.20
CA HIS A 182 -3.20 3.15 3.60
C HIS A 182 -4.42 3.00 4.51
N LEU A 183 -4.57 1.84 5.15
CA LEU A 183 -5.54 1.64 6.21
C LEU A 183 -4.89 2.01 7.55
N LEU A 184 -5.18 3.21 8.04
CA LEU A 184 -4.61 3.76 9.27
C LEU A 184 -5.68 4.18 10.27
N LEU A 185 -6.75 4.82 9.79
CA LEU A 185 -7.71 5.51 10.64
C LEU A 185 -8.85 4.58 11.09
N GLY A 186 -9.18 4.68 12.38
CA GLY A 186 -10.38 4.16 12.98
C GLY A 186 -11.44 5.24 13.22
N GLU A 187 -12.40 4.96 14.06
CA GLU A 187 -13.46 5.91 14.45
C GLU A 187 -12.94 6.98 15.43
N ASN A 188 -13.53 8.18 15.37
CA ASN A 188 -13.25 9.26 16.32
C ASN A 188 -11.76 9.60 16.47
N ASN A 189 -11.04 9.75 15.36
CA ASN A 189 -9.59 9.99 15.30
C ASN A 189 -8.74 8.84 15.90
N ALA A 190 -9.30 7.66 16.12
CA ALA A 190 -8.52 6.51 16.53
C ALA A 190 -7.56 6.08 15.41
N VAL A 191 -6.42 5.56 15.81
CA VAL A 191 -5.34 5.10 14.92
C VAL A 191 -5.09 3.62 15.14
N LEU A 192 -4.94 2.88 14.07
CA LEU A 192 -4.53 1.48 14.11
C LEU A 192 -3.04 1.37 14.46
N THR A 193 -2.74 0.97 15.68
CA THR A 193 -1.37 0.85 16.21
C THR A 193 -0.87 -0.57 16.34
N GLN A 194 -1.77 -1.54 16.29
CA GLN A 194 -1.48 -2.98 16.33
C GLN A 194 -2.66 -3.81 15.81
N GLY A 195 -2.39 -5.07 15.41
CA GLY A 195 -3.36 -5.93 14.76
C GLY A 195 -4.36 -6.63 15.68
N TYR A 196 -4.11 -6.76 16.98
CA TYR A 196 -4.84 -7.75 17.78
C TYR A 196 -5.74 -7.20 18.85
N TYR A 197 -5.77 -6.12 19.36
CA TYR A 197 -6.62 -5.69 20.45
C TYR A 197 -7.02 -4.24 20.26
N GLY A 198 -8.23 -3.90 20.65
CA GLY A 198 -8.79 -2.57 20.57
C GLY A 198 -8.04 -1.53 21.43
N ASP A 199 -6.73 -1.55 21.39
CA ASP A 199 -5.86 -0.53 21.97
C ASP A 199 -5.58 0.50 20.86
N TYR A 200 -6.59 1.30 20.58
CA TYR A 200 -6.52 2.38 19.61
C TYR A 200 -6.03 3.64 20.32
N SER A 201 -4.83 4.07 19.96
CA SER A 201 -4.41 5.43 20.29
C SER A 201 -5.27 6.44 19.55
N ILE A 202 -5.53 7.57 20.17
CA ILE A 202 -6.28 8.66 19.55
C ILE A 202 -5.27 9.67 19.02
N MET A 203 -5.43 10.02 17.75
CA MET A 203 -4.62 11.02 17.07
C MET A 203 -5.01 12.43 17.61
N PRO A 204 -4.04 13.30 17.91
CA PRO A 204 -4.33 14.69 18.22
C PRO A 204 -5.13 15.38 17.11
N ASP A 205 -6.00 16.32 17.45
CA ASP A 205 -6.87 17.00 16.49
C ASP A 205 -6.07 17.71 15.38
N GLU A 206 -4.93 18.31 15.70
CA GLU A 206 -4.06 18.96 14.70
C GLU A 206 -3.54 17.93 13.69
N THR A 207 -3.11 16.77 14.15
CA THR A 207 -2.65 15.67 13.29
C THR A 207 -3.81 15.14 12.44
N ALA A 208 -5.01 14.99 13.02
CA ALA A 208 -6.19 14.52 12.31
C ALA A 208 -6.60 15.48 11.17
N VAL A 209 -6.49 16.79 11.39
CA VAL A 209 -6.74 17.80 10.35
C VAL A 209 -5.76 17.65 9.18
N VAL A 210 -4.47 17.44 9.45
CA VAL A 210 -3.46 17.23 8.40
C VAL A 210 -3.69 15.91 7.69
N MET A 211 -3.95 14.81 8.41
CA MET A 211 -4.24 13.52 7.81
C MET A 211 -5.47 13.57 6.90
N ARG A 212 -6.52 14.30 7.29
CA ARG A 212 -7.67 14.54 6.42
C ARG A 212 -7.28 15.23 5.11
N LYS A 213 -6.40 16.23 5.16
CA LYS A 213 -5.87 16.88 3.93
C LYS A 213 -5.12 15.89 3.04
N TYR A 214 -4.38 14.95 3.62
CA TYR A 214 -3.68 13.89 2.89
C TYR A 214 -4.67 12.95 2.16
N TYR A 215 -5.75 12.54 2.83
CA TYR A 215 -6.80 11.74 2.20
C TYR A 215 -7.58 12.53 1.14
N ASP A 216 -7.92 13.78 1.39
CA ASP A 216 -8.57 14.66 0.41
C ASP A 216 -7.66 14.87 -0.83
N PHE A 217 -6.35 15.00 -0.62
CA PHE A 217 -5.36 15.08 -1.68
C PHE A 217 -5.32 13.80 -2.52
N MET A 218 -5.27 12.65 -1.86
CA MET A 218 -5.33 11.35 -2.52
C MET A 218 -6.58 11.22 -3.40
N ILE A 219 -7.75 11.58 -2.89
CA ILE A 219 -9.02 11.52 -3.62
C ILE A 219 -9.03 12.50 -4.79
N ARG A 220 -8.51 13.70 -4.61
CA ARG A 220 -8.42 14.71 -5.67
C ARG A 220 -7.61 14.25 -6.88
N TYR A 221 -6.55 13.49 -6.65
CA TYR A 221 -5.59 13.07 -7.66
C TYR A 221 -5.61 11.57 -7.94
N LEU A 222 -6.79 10.92 -7.88
CA LEU A 222 -6.96 9.48 -8.14
C LEU A 222 -6.32 9.04 -9.46
N ASN A 223 -6.46 9.85 -10.52
CA ASN A 223 -5.86 9.57 -11.83
C ASN A 223 -4.33 9.70 -11.87
N ILE A 224 -3.72 10.34 -10.87
CA ILE A 224 -2.26 10.43 -10.73
C ILE A 224 -1.73 9.28 -9.86
N PHE A 225 -2.47 8.91 -8.81
CA PHE A 225 -2.01 7.88 -7.88
C PHE A 225 -2.42 6.46 -8.27
N TYR A 226 -3.61 6.28 -8.85
CA TYR A 226 -4.23 4.97 -9.02
C TYR A 226 -4.54 4.57 -10.47
N ASP A 227 -4.12 5.36 -11.45
CA ASP A 227 -4.21 4.94 -12.85
C ASP A 227 -3.32 3.68 -13.05
N GLN A 228 -3.96 2.58 -13.40
CA GLN A 228 -3.32 1.28 -13.57
C GLN A 228 -2.40 1.22 -14.81
N THR A 229 -2.49 2.18 -15.71
CA THR A 229 -1.62 2.27 -16.90
C THR A 229 -0.28 2.93 -16.60
N LEU A 230 -0.15 3.65 -15.47
CA LEU A 230 1.11 4.25 -15.02
C LEU A 230 2.11 3.17 -14.59
N GLN A 231 3.20 3.01 -15.33
CA GLN A 231 4.27 2.06 -15.05
C GLN A 231 5.35 2.71 -14.19
N ASP A 232 5.85 2.00 -13.18
CA ASP A 232 7.00 2.46 -12.38
C ASP A 232 8.29 2.24 -13.16
N VAL A 233 8.93 3.34 -13.52
CA VAL A 233 10.21 3.38 -14.26
C VAL A 233 11.36 3.91 -13.41
N SER A 234 11.18 4.06 -12.10
CA SER A 234 12.16 4.67 -11.20
C SER A 234 13.53 4.00 -11.25
N MET A 235 13.58 2.68 -11.45
CA MET A 235 14.85 1.93 -11.46
C MET A 235 15.55 1.90 -12.82
N THR A 236 14.90 2.36 -13.88
CA THR A 236 15.39 2.19 -15.27
C THR A 236 15.57 3.51 -16.01
N HIS A 237 14.99 4.62 -15.52
CA HIS A 237 14.96 5.88 -16.27
C HIS A 237 15.67 7.05 -15.56
N ILE A 238 16.28 6.83 -14.40
CA ILE A 238 17.04 7.86 -13.67
C ILE A 238 18.33 7.28 -13.10
N GLY A 239 19.37 8.08 -13.10
CA GLY A 239 20.67 7.72 -12.55
C GLY A 239 21.54 6.88 -13.49
N TRP A 240 22.83 6.74 -13.16
CA TRP A 240 23.86 6.10 -13.99
C TRP A 240 23.91 6.70 -15.40
N ASP A 241 23.81 5.88 -16.43
CA ASP A 241 23.80 6.31 -17.83
C ASP A 241 22.40 6.68 -18.34
N ASN A 242 21.37 6.55 -17.50
CA ASN A 242 20.01 6.94 -17.85
C ASN A 242 19.88 8.46 -17.84
N TYR A 243 19.23 9.00 -18.85
CA TYR A 243 19.09 10.45 -19.06
C TYR A 243 17.63 10.91 -19.18
N GLU A 244 16.70 9.99 -19.13
CA GLU A 244 15.26 10.26 -19.27
C GLU A 244 14.77 11.19 -18.17
N TYR A 245 15.29 11.00 -16.95
CA TYR A 245 15.05 11.89 -15.81
C TYR A 245 16.39 12.23 -15.15
N GLN A 246 16.61 13.51 -14.88
CA GLN A 246 17.83 14.01 -14.26
C GLN A 246 17.48 14.94 -13.09
N CYS A 247 18.21 14.82 -11.99
CA CYS A 247 18.11 15.71 -10.83
C CYS A 247 19.29 16.68 -10.85
N GLY A 248 19.02 17.98 -10.73
CA GLY A 248 20.01 19.02 -10.55
C GLY A 248 20.56 19.14 -9.12
N PHE A 249 20.24 18.19 -8.24
CA PHE A 249 20.67 18.14 -6.84
C PHE A 249 21.16 16.72 -6.49
N GLN A 250 22.00 16.62 -5.44
CA GLN A 250 22.71 15.37 -5.12
C GLN A 250 21.98 14.46 -4.12
N ASN A 251 21.11 15.04 -3.28
CA ASN A 251 20.55 14.34 -2.14
C ASN A 251 19.22 13.65 -2.45
N TRP A 252 19.26 12.68 -3.38
CA TRP A 252 18.09 11.92 -3.81
C TRP A 252 18.35 10.41 -3.88
N SER A 253 17.30 9.61 -3.86
CA SER A 253 17.32 8.16 -4.04
C SER A 253 16.01 7.65 -4.58
N VAL A 254 16.02 6.54 -5.32
CA VAL A 254 14.81 5.78 -5.71
C VAL A 254 14.49 4.63 -4.75
N ASN A 255 15.34 4.42 -3.73
CA ASN A 255 15.27 3.30 -2.80
C ASN A 255 14.82 3.69 -1.37
N ALA A 256 14.18 4.84 -1.21
CA ALA A 256 13.71 5.32 0.09
C ALA A 256 14.80 5.40 1.18
N GLU A 257 15.99 5.88 0.81
CA GLU A 257 17.10 6.02 1.75
C GLU A 257 16.85 7.16 2.73
N ALA A 258 17.09 6.91 4.01
CA ALA A 258 17.05 7.94 5.05
C ALA A 258 18.00 9.10 4.72
N GLY A 259 17.58 10.33 5.05
CA GLY A 259 18.36 11.53 4.77
C GLY A 259 18.32 12.03 3.34
N LYS A 260 17.54 11.44 2.44
CA LYS A 260 17.43 11.83 1.03
C LYS A 260 16.01 12.15 0.60
N VAL A 261 15.86 12.81 -0.53
CA VAL A 261 14.57 12.91 -1.24
C VAL A 261 14.32 11.59 -1.96
N TRP A 262 13.28 10.88 -1.56
CA TRP A 262 12.85 9.67 -2.25
C TRP A 262 12.01 10.04 -3.46
N ILE A 263 12.43 9.56 -4.64
CA ILE A 263 11.78 9.81 -5.92
C ILE A 263 11.19 8.50 -6.44
N THR A 264 9.89 8.48 -6.67
CA THR A 264 9.24 7.44 -7.47
C THR A 264 8.78 8.07 -8.77
N ILE A 265 9.03 7.40 -9.90
CA ILE A 265 8.65 7.87 -11.24
C ILE A 265 7.69 6.86 -11.85
N ARG A 266 6.52 7.34 -12.25
CA ARG A 266 5.54 6.51 -12.95
C ARG A 266 5.06 7.24 -14.20
N GLU A 267 4.99 6.53 -15.33
CA GLU A 267 4.60 7.15 -16.59
C GLU A 267 3.73 6.26 -17.47
N ASN A 268 3.02 6.88 -18.38
CA ASN A 268 2.32 6.27 -19.49
C ASN A 268 2.39 7.21 -20.72
N GLU A 269 1.67 6.89 -21.79
CA GLU A 269 1.67 7.68 -23.03
C GLU A 269 1.15 9.14 -22.87
N LYS A 270 0.47 9.46 -21.75
CA LYS A 270 -0.19 10.76 -21.52
C LYS A 270 0.43 11.55 -20.37
N LEU A 271 1.08 10.86 -19.44
CA LEU A 271 1.55 11.44 -18.19
C LEU A 271 2.94 10.93 -17.83
N LYS A 272 3.78 11.84 -17.35
CA LYS A 272 5.00 11.55 -16.61
C LYS A 272 4.86 12.13 -15.20
N CYS A 273 4.92 11.28 -14.17
CA CYS A 273 4.68 11.66 -12.79
C CYS A 273 5.91 11.39 -11.92
N LEU A 274 6.36 12.42 -11.18
CA LEU A 274 7.41 12.32 -10.16
C LEU A 274 6.75 12.50 -8.78
N TYR A 275 6.87 11.48 -7.93
CA TYR A 275 6.40 11.51 -6.55
C TYR A 275 7.61 11.72 -5.66
N LEU A 276 7.63 12.85 -4.95
CA LEU A 276 8.74 13.30 -4.13
C LEU A 276 8.35 13.17 -2.66
N ILE A 277 9.08 12.35 -1.91
CA ILE A 277 8.90 12.17 -0.47
C ILE A 277 10.17 12.61 0.23
N ASN A 278 10.05 13.52 1.17
CA ASN A 278 11.17 14.07 1.89
C ASN A 278 11.56 13.20 3.09
N LEU A 279 12.65 12.47 2.99
CA LEU A 279 13.25 11.74 4.10
C LEU A 279 14.49 12.46 4.68
N CYS A 280 14.77 13.71 4.25
CA CYS A 280 15.85 14.52 4.79
C CYS A 280 15.52 14.90 6.25
N GLY A 281 16.43 14.59 7.17
CA GLY A 281 16.19 14.71 8.61
C GLY A 281 15.76 13.40 9.28
N CYS A 282 15.32 12.39 8.50
CA CYS A 282 15.09 11.05 9.04
C CYS A 282 16.45 10.36 9.28
N GLY A 283 16.66 9.85 10.50
CA GLY A 283 17.88 9.13 10.86
C GLY A 283 17.89 7.66 10.40
N GLU A 284 16.75 7.16 9.96
CA GLU A 284 16.56 5.76 9.56
C GLU A 284 15.36 5.59 8.61
N ASP A 285 15.30 4.45 7.93
CA ASP A 285 14.28 4.11 6.94
C ASP A 285 13.19 3.12 7.43
N ASN A 286 13.16 2.81 8.75
CA ASN A 286 12.11 1.99 9.33
C ASN A 286 10.79 2.77 9.39
N TRP A 287 9.76 2.30 8.67
CA TRP A 287 8.49 3.02 8.57
C TRP A 287 7.67 3.02 9.87
N ASN A 288 7.87 2.01 10.75
CA ASN A 288 7.11 1.86 12.00
C ASN A 288 7.86 2.42 13.22
N LYS A 289 8.54 3.53 13.02
CA LYS A 289 9.16 4.34 14.08
C LYS A 289 8.85 5.81 13.87
N GLY A 290 8.82 6.55 14.97
CA GLY A 290 8.62 7.99 14.94
C GLY A 290 9.65 8.71 14.06
N LYS A 291 9.26 9.80 13.45
CA LYS A 291 10.11 10.61 12.56
C LYS A 291 10.24 12.04 13.07
N ALA A 292 11.48 12.53 13.05
CA ALA A 292 11.69 13.97 13.19
C ALA A 292 11.00 14.72 12.04
N GLU A 293 10.69 15.99 12.24
CA GLU A 293 10.20 16.85 11.18
C GLU A 293 11.19 16.87 10.02
N PRO A 294 10.75 16.62 8.77
CA PRO A 294 11.64 16.64 7.62
C PRO A 294 12.28 18.02 7.42
N ILE A 295 13.55 18.02 7.06
CA ILE A 295 14.26 19.25 6.70
C ILE A 295 13.80 19.70 5.33
N ILE A 296 13.14 20.85 5.24
CA ILE A 296 12.59 21.41 3.99
C ILE A 296 13.68 21.46 2.91
N GLN A 297 13.40 20.88 1.76
CA GLN A 297 14.26 20.97 0.60
C GLN A 297 13.77 22.08 -0.33
N LYS A 298 14.69 22.84 -0.93
CA LYS A 298 14.39 23.99 -1.78
C LYS A 298 15.05 23.86 -3.15
N ASP A 299 14.44 24.52 -4.12
CA ASP A 299 14.98 24.69 -5.49
C ASP A 299 15.39 23.37 -6.16
N LEU A 300 14.51 22.36 -6.04
CA LEU A 300 14.75 21.04 -6.62
C LEU A 300 14.52 21.09 -8.12
N THR A 301 15.60 21.14 -8.89
CA THR A 301 15.56 21.21 -10.35
C THR A 301 15.57 19.81 -10.96
N PHE A 302 14.69 19.61 -11.94
CA PHE A 302 14.57 18.38 -12.72
C PHE A 302 14.68 18.68 -14.21
N THR A 303 15.29 17.76 -14.94
CA THR A 303 15.29 17.74 -16.41
C THR A 303 14.70 16.41 -16.87
N VAL A 304 13.67 16.45 -17.70
CA VAL A 304 12.89 15.29 -18.13
C VAL A 304 12.86 15.22 -19.65
N ASN A 305 13.21 14.06 -20.18
CA ASN A 305 13.12 13.78 -21.63
C ASN A 305 11.67 13.75 -22.09
N VAL A 306 11.37 14.37 -23.23
CA VAL A 306 10.05 14.42 -23.84
C VAL A 306 10.16 14.24 -25.37
N ASP A 307 9.23 13.49 -25.96
CA ASP A 307 9.27 13.21 -27.41
C ASP A 307 8.75 14.37 -28.26
N GLY A 308 8.01 15.29 -27.65
CA GLY A 308 7.36 16.40 -28.34
C GLY A 308 7.12 17.61 -27.45
N ASP A 309 6.18 18.45 -27.85
CA ASP A 309 5.67 19.55 -27.02
C ASP A 309 4.72 18.98 -25.98
N ILE A 310 4.83 19.49 -24.76
CA ILE A 310 3.96 19.10 -23.65
C ILE A 310 2.87 20.14 -23.43
N GLN A 311 1.74 19.71 -22.85
CA GLN A 311 0.62 20.59 -22.51
C GLN A 311 0.88 21.44 -21.27
N GLY A 312 1.79 20.99 -20.38
CA GLY A 312 2.21 21.72 -19.19
C GLY A 312 2.77 20.83 -18.10
N ILE A 313 3.39 21.46 -17.12
CA ILE A 313 3.94 20.83 -15.90
C ILE A 313 3.20 21.40 -14.69
N TYR A 314 2.78 20.52 -13.80
CA TYR A 314 1.99 20.88 -12.64
C TYR A 314 2.59 20.25 -11.38
N CYS A 315 2.50 20.99 -10.28
CA CYS A 315 2.96 20.56 -8.97
C CYS A 315 1.79 20.62 -7.98
N ALA A 316 1.63 19.61 -7.14
CA ALA A 316 0.63 19.56 -6.09
C ALA A 316 1.18 18.91 -4.82
N SER A 317 0.73 19.40 -3.65
CA SER A 317 1.18 18.89 -2.35
C SER A 317 0.07 19.03 -1.30
N PRO A 318 -0.14 18.03 -0.42
CA PRO A 318 -1.05 18.16 0.70
C PRO A 318 -0.48 19.05 1.82
N ASP A 319 0.82 19.34 1.81
CA ASP A 319 1.48 20.18 2.81
C ASP A 319 1.19 21.67 2.60
N ARG A 320 0.67 22.06 1.42
CA ARG A 320 0.23 23.41 1.09
C ARG A 320 -1.22 23.66 1.50
N ASP A 321 -1.59 24.92 1.67
CA ASP A 321 -2.93 25.27 2.16
C ASP A 321 -4.06 24.75 1.29
N SER A 322 -3.94 24.80 -0.04
CA SER A 322 -5.06 24.53 -0.95
C SER A 322 -5.06 23.11 -1.55
N CYS A 323 -4.04 22.31 -1.41
CA CYS A 323 -3.86 21.02 -2.11
C CYS A 323 -4.12 21.08 -3.65
N LYS A 324 -4.24 22.27 -4.23
CA LYS A 324 -4.46 22.47 -5.67
C LYS A 324 -3.15 22.34 -6.43
N SER A 325 -3.24 21.85 -7.66
CA SER A 325 -2.08 21.88 -8.56
C SER A 325 -1.81 23.32 -9.02
N GLU A 326 -0.55 23.65 -9.08
CA GLU A 326 -0.02 24.89 -9.62
C GLU A 326 0.78 24.57 -10.87
N SER A 327 0.70 25.43 -11.89
CA SER A 327 1.55 25.32 -13.07
C SER A 327 2.98 25.68 -12.70
N LEU A 328 3.94 24.89 -13.14
CA LEU A 328 5.35 25.21 -13.05
C LEU A 328 5.85 25.83 -14.34
N GLU A 329 6.67 26.88 -14.21
CA GLU A 329 7.45 27.43 -15.33
C GLU A 329 8.49 26.40 -15.77
N TYR A 330 8.67 26.25 -17.08
CA TYR A 330 9.66 25.32 -17.64
C TYR A 330 10.29 25.87 -18.92
N SER A 331 11.44 25.33 -19.25
CA SER A 331 12.14 25.65 -20.50
C SER A 331 12.50 24.38 -21.26
N TYR A 332 12.48 24.45 -22.59
CA TYR A 332 12.95 23.36 -23.46
C TYR A 332 14.46 23.40 -23.63
N ILE A 333 15.07 22.23 -23.63
CA ILE A 333 16.47 21.98 -23.99
C ILE A 333 16.49 20.93 -25.08
N GLN A 334 17.25 21.19 -26.15
CA GLN A 334 17.52 20.24 -27.24
C GLN A 334 19.00 19.92 -27.27
N ASN A 335 19.35 18.65 -27.28
CA ASN A 335 20.72 18.17 -27.42
C ASN A 335 20.75 16.87 -28.23
N GLU A 336 21.92 16.24 -28.33
CA GLU A 336 22.16 14.99 -29.06
C GLU A 336 21.33 13.80 -28.55
N LYS A 337 20.90 13.83 -27.29
CA LYS A 337 20.10 12.77 -26.65
C LYS A 337 18.60 12.96 -26.85
N GLY A 338 18.18 14.12 -27.36
CA GLY A 338 16.76 14.40 -27.61
C GLY A 338 16.28 15.75 -27.07
N LYS A 339 14.98 15.85 -26.90
CA LYS A 339 14.28 17.03 -26.38
C LYS A 339 13.97 16.83 -24.88
N PHE A 340 14.19 17.86 -24.11
CA PHE A 340 13.99 17.85 -22.67
C PHE A 340 13.21 19.09 -22.22
N VAL A 341 12.56 18.97 -21.06
CA VAL A 341 12.04 20.11 -20.32
C VAL A 341 12.73 20.19 -18.96
N THR A 342 13.09 21.41 -18.57
CA THR A 342 13.69 21.70 -17.25
C THR A 342 12.74 22.58 -16.45
N PHE A 343 12.52 22.22 -15.19
CA PHE A 343 11.66 22.93 -14.24
C PHE A 343 12.21 22.80 -12.82
N THR A 344 11.68 23.63 -11.91
CA THR A 344 12.11 23.64 -10.50
C THR A 344 10.90 23.56 -9.56
N VAL A 345 10.99 22.67 -8.59
CA VAL A 345 10.08 22.62 -7.44
C VAL A 345 10.66 23.50 -6.35
N ALA A 346 9.98 24.60 -6.02
CA ALA A 346 10.50 25.61 -5.11
C ALA A 346 10.74 25.06 -3.69
N GLU A 347 9.77 24.30 -3.15
CA GLU A 347 9.86 23.74 -1.81
C GLU A 347 9.21 22.35 -1.73
N LEU A 348 9.86 21.45 -0.99
CA LEU A 348 9.37 20.13 -0.60
C LEU A 348 9.40 20.02 0.91
N PHE A 349 8.21 19.96 1.54
CA PHE A 349 8.04 19.71 2.97
C PHE A 349 8.10 18.21 3.27
N VAL A 350 6.99 17.50 3.16
CA VAL A 350 6.91 16.05 3.32
C VAL A 350 6.66 15.37 1.99
N TRP A 351 5.63 15.81 1.25
CA TRP A 351 5.14 15.12 0.07
C TRP A 351 4.70 16.06 -1.05
N THR A 352 5.19 15.81 -2.24
CA THR A 352 4.82 16.56 -3.45
C THR A 352 4.72 15.61 -4.63
N VAL A 353 3.74 15.83 -5.51
CA VAL A 353 3.69 15.20 -6.83
C VAL A 353 3.87 16.25 -7.92
N VAL A 354 4.73 15.97 -8.87
CA VAL A 354 4.86 16.73 -10.12
C VAL A 354 4.37 15.85 -11.27
N TYR A 355 3.55 16.40 -12.16
CA TYR A 355 3.09 15.66 -13.32
C TYR A 355 3.14 16.52 -14.59
N LEU A 356 3.68 15.90 -15.63
CA LEU A 356 3.76 16.46 -16.97
C LEU A 356 2.61 15.87 -17.80
N LYS A 357 1.85 16.70 -18.48
CA LYS A 357 0.86 16.28 -19.49
C LYS A 357 1.51 16.33 -20.86
N LEU A 358 1.60 15.16 -21.49
CA LEU A 358 2.17 15.00 -22.82
C LEU A 358 1.19 15.35 -23.94
#